data_be2e02000a6968f77373ed4e90559362
#
_entry.id   be2e02000a6968f77373ed4e90559362
#
_cell.length_a   1.000
_cell.length_b   1.000
_cell.length_c   1.000
_cell.angle_alpha   90.00
_cell.angle_beta   90.00
_cell.angle_gamma   90.00
#
_symmetry.space_group_name_H-M   'P 1'
#
loop_
_entity.id
_entity.type
_entity.pdbx_description
1 polymer ?
#
loop_
_entity_poly.entity_id
_entity_poly.type
_entity_poly.pdbx_seq_one_letter_code
_entity_poly.pdbx_strand_id
1 'polypeptide(L)'
;MRILLINPNTSRAMTAKIADAAREVAGPDVVIDAACPSAGAAAIESHVDEIAAAAAVVELIAADRDSSDPADAYVIACFGDPGLDAARELVEVPVVGIAEAAMHLAAVSGRHFGVVTTLSRTLGRAHDLVARYGMERACVSLAATGIPVLDLEDTASAAVTTIAELSADAAASGADVIVLGCAGMADLCAELTARVGVPVVDGVAAAVGMASGMVRMGLGTSKRDEYARPPREFAGAAAGHPGFGADPVTRGGTRAPRTTESAPHRDDVTRGAEVFA
;
A
#
# COMPACT_ATOMS: atom_id res chain seq x y z
N MET A 1 13.96 -10.81 5.32
CA MET A 1 12.48 -10.84 5.27
C MET A 1 12.00 -10.70 3.83
N ARG A 2 10.82 -11.24 3.53
CA ARG A 2 10.20 -11.14 2.21
C ARG A 2 8.93 -10.28 2.29
N ILE A 3 8.84 -9.24 1.46
CA ILE A 3 7.66 -8.39 1.33
C ILE A 3 7.08 -8.60 -0.06
N LEU A 4 5.77 -8.90 -0.15
CA LEU A 4 5.06 -8.99 -1.40
C LEU A 4 4.30 -7.69 -1.65
N LEU A 5 4.69 -6.96 -2.70
CA LEU A 5 3.91 -5.84 -3.23
C LEU A 5 2.84 -6.34 -4.19
N ILE A 6 1.62 -5.85 -4.00
CA ILE A 6 0.49 -6.18 -4.85
C ILE A 6 0.03 -4.91 -5.56
N ASN A 7 0.31 -4.82 -6.84
CA ASN A 7 -0.35 -3.85 -7.72
C ASN A 7 -1.71 -4.44 -8.14
N PRO A 8 -2.83 -3.88 -7.75
CA PRO A 8 -4.13 -4.48 -8.01
C PRO A 8 -4.68 -4.27 -9.42
N ASN A 9 -3.97 -3.53 -10.29
CA ASN A 9 -4.27 -3.44 -11.71
C ASN A 9 -3.44 -4.44 -12.52
N THR A 10 -3.73 -4.59 -13.82
CA THR A 10 -3.06 -5.57 -14.71
C THR A 10 -1.82 -5.03 -15.42
N SER A 11 -1.37 -3.78 -15.16
CA SER A 11 -0.18 -3.23 -15.78
C SER A 11 1.09 -3.83 -15.19
N ARG A 12 1.76 -4.68 -15.99
CA ARG A 12 3.06 -5.26 -15.63
C ARG A 12 4.16 -4.20 -15.60
N ALA A 13 4.10 -3.21 -16.49
CA ALA A 13 5.07 -2.13 -16.54
C ALA A 13 5.01 -1.30 -15.25
N MET A 14 3.80 -0.93 -14.81
CA MET A 14 3.61 -0.23 -13.54
C MET A 14 4.05 -1.10 -12.35
N THR A 15 3.76 -2.40 -12.36
CA THR A 15 4.18 -3.32 -11.30
C THR A 15 5.70 -3.37 -11.18
N ALA A 16 6.42 -3.41 -12.31
CA ALA A 16 7.88 -3.38 -12.32
C ALA A 16 8.42 -2.04 -11.77
N LYS A 17 7.88 -0.91 -12.21
CA LYS A 17 8.24 0.44 -11.72
C LYS A 17 8.04 0.56 -10.20
N ILE A 18 6.90 0.10 -9.68
CA ILE A 18 6.60 0.08 -8.24
C ILE A 18 7.61 -0.79 -7.48
N ALA A 19 7.93 -1.97 -8.01
CA ALA A 19 8.90 -2.86 -7.40
C ALA A 19 10.31 -2.26 -7.35
N ASP A 20 10.73 -1.54 -8.38
CA ASP A 20 12.02 -0.87 -8.42
C ASP A 20 12.09 0.26 -7.38
N ALA A 21 11.08 1.12 -7.29
CA ALA A 21 10.96 2.14 -6.26
C ALA A 21 10.99 1.55 -4.83
N ALA A 22 10.32 0.41 -4.63
CA ALA A 22 10.35 -0.29 -3.35
C ALA A 22 11.75 -0.82 -3.00
N ARG A 23 12.49 -1.35 -3.97
CA ARG A 23 13.86 -1.87 -3.78
C ARG A 23 14.85 -0.78 -3.43
N GLU A 24 14.68 0.43 -3.94
CA GLU A 24 15.55 1.57 -3.61
C GLU A 24 15.53 1.93 -2.11
N VAL A 25 14.39 1.72 -1.44
CA VAL A 25 14.24 2.04 -0.01
C VAL A 25 14.32 0.81 0.89
N ALA A 26 14.27 -0.38 0.32
CA ALA A 26 14.38 -1.62 1.07
C ALA A 26 15.80 -1.81 1.61
N GLY A 27 15.90 -2.25 2.85
CA GLY A 27 17.20 -2.62 3.43
C GLY A 27 17.78 -3.88 2.78
N PRO A 28 19.08 -4.14 2.93
CA PRO A 28 19.76 -5.26 2.26
C PRO A 28 19.27 -6.65 2.68
N ASP A 29 18.56 -6.74 3.79
CA ASP A 29 17.94 -7.97 4.32
C ASP A 29 16.47 -8.12 3.89
N VAL A 30 15.96 -7.24 3.03
CA VAL A 30 14.58 -7.24 2.54
C VAL A 30 14.54 -7.69 1.08
N VAL A 31 13.81 -8.77 0.82
CA VAL A 31 13.49 -9.23 -0.53
C VAL A 31 12.13 -8.67 -0.93
N ILE A 32 12.09 -7.90 -2.01
CA ILE A 32 10.86 -7.34 -2.58
C ILE A 32 10.45 -8.19 -3.78
N ASP A 33 9.33 -8.88 -3.63
CA ASP A 33 8.59 -9.49 -4.73
C ASP A 33 7.40 -8.60 -5.10
N ALA A 34 6.97 -8.66 -6.36
CA ALA A 34 5.80 -7.93 -6.82
C ALA A 34 4.89 -8.79 -7.69
N ALA A 35 3.60 -8.62 -7.52
CA ALA A 35 2.57 -9.33 -8.27
C ALA A 35 1.46 -8.38 -8.71
N CYS A 36 0.81 -8.72 -9.82
CA CYS A 36 -0.44 -8.12 -10.26
C CYS A 36 -1.40 -9.23 -10.77
N PRO A 37 -2.71 -8.96 -10.85
CA PRO A 37 -3.65 -9.91 -11.41
C PRO A 37 -3.45 -10.06 -12.92
N SER A 38 -3.72 -11.24 -13.45
CA SER A 38 -3.67 -11.52 -14.89
C SER A 38 -4.92 -11.00 -15.64
N ALA A 39 -6.00 -10.70 -14.92
CA ALA A 39 -7.26 -10.19 -15.46
C ALA A 39 -7.81 -9.06 -14.56
N GLY A 40 -8.54 -8.14 -15.14
CA GLY A 40 -9.09 -6.98 -14.45
C GLY A 40 -8.83 -5.66 -15.18
N ALA A 41 -8.95 -4.55 -14.49
CA ALA A 41 -8.69 -3.23 -15.06
C ALA A 41 -7.18 -2.97 -15.21
N ALA A 42 -6.79 -2.31 -16.30
CA ALA A 42 -5.41 -1.85 -16.51
C ALA A 42 -5.05 -0.67 -15.60
N ALA A 43 -6.03 0.11 -15.15
CA ALA A 43 -5.91 1.18 -14.18
C ALA A 43 -7.12 1.16 -13.25
N ILE A 44 -6.94 1.60 -11.99
CA ILE A 44 -8.02 1.69 -11.01
C ILE A 44 -8.46 3.15 -10.93
N GLU A 45 -9.54 3.47 -11.62
CA GLU A 45 -10.00 4.86 -11.79
C GLU A 45 -11.49 5.05 -11.45
N SER A 46 -12.18 3.97 -11.08
CA SER A 46 -13.61 3.99 -10.73
C SER A 46 -13.92 3.08 -9.54
N HIS A 47 -15.09 3.27 -8.93
CA HIS A 47 -15.58 2.37 -7.87
C HIS A 47 -15.75 0.92 -8.35
N VAL A 48 -16.10 0.72 -9.62
CA VAL A 48 -16.21 -0.63 -10.21
C VAL A 48 -14.83 -1.28 -10.28
N ASP A 49 -13.81 -0.53 -10.76
CA ASP A 49 -12.44 -1.03 -10.80
C ASP A 49 -11.92 -1.34 -9.40
N GLU A 50 -12.28 -0.52 -8.41
CA GLU A 50 -11.87 -0.70 -7.02
C GLU A 50 -12.42 -1.99 -6.40
N ILE A 51 -13.68 -2.33 -6.67
CA ILE A 51 -14.27 -3.58 -6.19
C ILE A 51 -13.54 -4.78 -6.80
N ALA A 52 -13.26 -4.74 -8.10
CA ALA A 52 -12.50 -5.79 -8.78
C ALA A 52 -11.05 -5.86 -8.25
N ALA A 53 -10.42 -4.72 -8.03
CA ALA A 53 -9.09 -4.62 -7.44
C ALA A 53 -9.03 -5.21 -6.02
N ALA A 54 -10.03 -4.93 -5.18
CA ALA A 54 -10.11 -5.50 -3.84
C ALA A 54 -10.21 -7.03 -3.86
N ALA A 55 -11.02 -7.58 -4.75
CA ALA A 55 -11.11 -9.03 -4.93
C ALA A 55 -9.77 -9.63 -5.37
N ALA A 56 -9.09 -9.00 -6.34
CA ALA A 56 -7.80 -9.45 -6.82
C ALA A 56 -6.71 -9.42 -5.73
N VAL A 57 -6.68 -8.38 -4.89
CA VAL A 57 -5.77 -8.30 -3.73
C VAL A 57 -5.97 -9.47 -2.78
N VAL A 58 -7.23 -9.76 -2.43
CA VAL A 58 -7.60 -10.84 -1.53
C VAL A 58 -7.14 -12.20 -2.08
N GLU A 59 -7.35 -12.45 -3.37
CA GLU A 59 -6.94 -13.69 -4.03
C GLU A 59 -5.41 -13.84 -4.10
N LEU A 60 -4.68 -12.78 -4.45
CA LEU A 60 -3.22 -12.80 -4.51
C LEU A 60 -2.58 -13.06 -3.14
N ILE A 61 -3.13 -12.45 -2.08
CA ILE A 61 -2.67 -12.68 -0.70
C ILE A 61 -2.99 -14.12 -0.28
N ALA A 62 -4.18 -14.62 -0.56
CA ALA A 62 -4.55 -16.00 -0.23
C ALA A 62 -3.62 -17.01 -0.93
N ALA A 63 -3.33 -16.80 -2.22
CA ALA A 63 -2.44 -17.66 -2.98
C ALA A 63 -0.99 -17.65 -2.43
N ASP A 64 -0.47 -16.48 -2.05
CA ASP A 64 0.88 -16.39 -1.47
C ASP A 64 0.92 -16.98 -0.06
N ARG A 65 -0.08 -16.72 0.79
CA ARG A 65 -0.23 -17.29 2.14
C ARG A 65 -0.15 -18.82 2.11
N ASP A 66 -0.80 -19.44 1.12
CA ASP A 66 -0.90 -20.89 0.99
C ASP A 66 0.31 -21.50 0.23
N SER A 67 1.27 -20.67 -0.17
CA SER A 67 2.51 -21.11 -0.84
C SER A 67 3.53 -21.73 0.13
N SER A 68 4.57 -22.33 -0.41
CA SER A 68 5.66 -22.92 0.38
C SER A 68 6.57 -21.88 1.07
N ASP A 69 6.55 -20.63 0.63
CA ASP A 69 7.35 -19.53 1.21
C ASP A 69 6.52 -18.24 1.25
N PRO A 70 5.53 -18.13 2.16
CA PRO A 70 4.68 -16.96 2.26
C PRO A 70 5.46 -15.71 2.68
N ALA A 71 4.97 -14.54 2.28
CA ALA A 71 5.56 -13.26 2.65
C ALA A 71 5.54 -13.00 4.16
N ASP A 72 6.52 -12.24 4.64
CA ASP A 72 6.55 -11.74 6.02
C ASP A 72 5.68 -10.47 6.19
N ALA A 73 5.34 -9.78 5.09
CA ALA A 73 4.40 -8.67 5.03
C ALA A 73 3.88 -8.47 3.61
N TYR A 74 2.72 -7.82 3.51
CA TYR A 74 2.09 -7.45 2.24
C TYR A 74 1.93 -5.94 2.14
N VAL A 75 2.13 -5.39 0.94
CA VAL A 75 1.90 -3.98 0.63
C VAL A 75 0.90 -3.90 -0.53
N ILE A 76 -0.21 -3.17 -0.32
CA ILE A 76 -1.20 -2.91 -1.37
C ILE A 76 -0.82 -1.62 -2.09
N ALA A 77 -0.31 -1.75 -3.31
CA ALA A 77 0.29 -0.66 -4.07
C ALA A 77 -0.73 0.09 -4.95
N CYS A 78 -1.79 0.59 -4.34
CA CYS A 78 -2.79 1.47 -4.94
C CYS A 78 -3.28 2.47 -3.89
N PHE A 79 -3.37 3.76 -4.24
CA PHE A 79 -3.76 4.83 -3.30
C PHE A 79 -5.27 4.84 -2.97
N GLY A 80 -5.98 3.77 -3.27
CA GLY A 80 -7.33 3.45 -2.80
C GLY A 80 -7.34 2.45 -1.65
N ASP A 81 -6.20 1.83 -1.34
CA ASP A 81 -6.05 0.72 -0.38
C ASP A 81 -7.14 -0.36 -0.55
N PRO A 82 -7.42 -0.81 -1.79
CA PRO A 82 -8.53 -1.72 -2.05
C PRO A 82 -8.33 -3.07 -1.36
N GLY A 83 -9.36 -3.53 -0.63
CA GLY A 83 -9.33 -4.82 0.04
C GLY A 83 -8.46 -4.91 1.29
N LEU A 84 -7.97 -3.78 1.83
CA LEU A 84 -7.04 -3.75 2.97
C LEU A 84 -7.59 -4.48 4.21
N ASP A 85 -8.85 -4.25 4.60
CA ASP A 85 -9.42 -4.91 5.78
C ASP A 85 -9.62 -6.40 5.54
N ALA A 86 -10.13 -6.79 4.37
CA ALA A 86 -10.28 -8.20 4.01
C ALA A 86 -8.92 -8.92 3.97
N ALA A 87 -7.88 -8.26 3.47
CA ALA A 87 -6.52 -8.79 3.52
C ALA A 87 -6.03 -8.99 4.96
N ARG A 88 -6.33 -8.05 5.85
CA ARG A 88 -6.01 -8.14 7.28
C ARG A 88 -6.73 -9.28 7.99
N GLU A 89 -7.93 -9.67 7.57
CA GLU A 89 -8.60 -10.87 8.07
C GLU A 89 -7.88 -12.16 7.66
N LEU A 90 -7.29 -12.21 6.47
CA LEU A 90 -6.70 -13.42 5.91
C LEU A 90 -5.37 -13.83 6.53
N VAL A 91 -4.53 -12.85 6.94
CA VAL A 91 -3.16 -13.10 7.37
C VAL A 91 -2.85 -12.45 8.72
N GLU A 92 -1.89 -13.04 9.46
CA GLU A 92 -1.43 -12.52 10.74
C GLU A 92 -0.25 -11.54 10.59
N VAL A 93 0.47 -11.63 9.50
CA VAL A 93 1.58 -10.71 9.18
C VAL A 93 1.05 -9.32 8.83
N PRO A 94 1.89 -8.26 8.87
CA PRO A 94 1.46 -6.92 8.51
C PRO A 94 0.91 -6.85 7.09
N VAL A 95 -0.21 -6.13 6.93
CA VAL A 95 -0.73 -5.69 5.64
C VAL A 95 -0.85 -4.18 5.69
N VAL A 96 -0.15 -3.50 4.79
CA VAL A 96 -0.05 -2.04 4.75
C VAL A 96 -0.51 -1.53 3.40
N GLY A 97 -1.47 -0.60 3.42
CA GLY A 97 -1.87 0.15 2.23
C GLY A 97 -0.96 1.36 2.00
N ILE A 98 -0.72 1.71 0.74
CA ILE A 98 0.17 2.85 0.43
C ILE A 98 -0.45 4.20 0.79
N ALA A 99 -1.78 4.34 0.76
CA ALA A 99 -2.44 5.57 1.18
C ALA A 99 -2.37 5.74 2.69
N GLU A 100 -2.67 4.68 3.45
CA GLU A 100 -2.53 4.65 4.91
C GLU A 100 -1.11 5.03 5.33
N ALA A 101 -0.11 4.36 4.76
CA ALA A 101 1.29 4.59 5.10
C ALA A 101 1.77 6.01 4.77
N ALA A 102 1.42 6.51 3.58
CA ALA A 102 1.82 7.84 3.15
C ALA A 102 1.24 8.93 4.04
N MET A 103 -0.05 8.86 4.38
CA MET A 103 -0.71 9.85 5.23
C MET A 103 -0.15 9.85 6.64
N HIS A 104 0.11 8.67 7.24
CA HIS A 104 0.71 8.56 8.56
C HIS A 104 2.15 9.08 8.57
N LEU A 105 2.96 8.73 7.55
CA LEU A 105 4.33 9.23 7.46
C LEU A 105 4.37 10.73 7.23
N ALA A 106 3.48 11.27 6.41
CA ALA A 106 3.35 12.72 6.19
C ALA A 106 3.00 13.45 7.50
N ALA A 107 2.07 12.92 8.30
CA ALA A 107 1.68 13.50 9.59
C ALA A 107 2.80 13.43 10.66
N VAL A 108 3.80 12.57 10.49
CA VAL A 108 5.01 12.54 11.33
C VAL A 108 6.09 13.47 10.77
N SER A 109 6.14 13.68 9.44
CA SER A 109 7.14 14.50 8.77
C SER A 109 6.81 15.99 8.81
N GLY A 110 5.55 16.37 8.97
CA GLY A 110 5.06 17.75 9.08
C GLY A 110 3.76 17.80 9.86
N ARG A 111 3.27 19.01 10.12
CA ARG A 111 2.00 19.21 10.83
C ARG A 111 0.79 19.04 9.89
N HIS A 112 0.94 19.50 8.64
CA HIS A 112 -0.12 19.46 7.65
C HIS A 112 0.42 18.90 6.34
N PHE A 113 -0.39 18.17 5.63
CA PHE A 113 -0.03 17.67 4.30
C PHE A 113 -1.10 17.96 3.26
N GLY A 114 -0.67 18.02 2.01
CA GLY A 114 -1.54 18.01 0.83
C GLY A 114 -1.38 16.73 0.05
N VAL A 115 -2.46 16.25 -0.58
CA VAL A 115 -2.43 15.09 -1.48
C VAL A 115 -2.60 15.56 -2.92
N VAL A 116 -1.72 15.12 -3.81
CA VAL A 116 -1.85 15.32 -5.26
C VAL A 116 -2.06 13.96 -5.91
N THR A 117 -3.27 13.75 -6.47
CA THR A 117 -3.67 12.50 -7.13
C THR A 117 -3.90 12.68 -8.63
N THR A 118 -4.37 11.65 -9.31
CA THR A 118 -4.55 11.60 -10.77
C THR A 118 -5.85 12.27 -11.22
N LEU A 119 -6.98 11.61 -11.09
CA LEU A 119 -8.25 12.04 -11.65
C LEU A 119 -9.17 12.68 -10.61
N SER A 120 -9.90 13.73 -10.99
CA SER A 120 -10.87 14.40 -10.12
C SER A 120 -11.97 13.46 -9.62
N ARG A 121 -12.34 12.45 -10.41
CA ARG A 121 -13.35 11.46 -10.01
C ARG A 121 -12.92 10.57 -8.84
N THR A 122 -11.60 10.49 -8.52
CA THR A 122 -11.07 9.73 -7.39
C THR A 122 -10.91 10.58 -6.12
N LEU A 123 -11.16 11.90 -6.17
CA LEU A 123 -11.04 12.78 -5.00
C LEU A 123 -12.00 12.39 -3.87
N GLY A 124 -13.23 11.98 -4.18
CA GLY A 124 -14.18 11.50 -3.17
C GLY A 124 -13.58 10.33 -2.36
N ARG A 125 -12.93 9.38 -3.05
CA ARG A 125 -12.24 8.29 -2.39
C ARG A 125 -11.07 8.76 -1.52
N ALA A 126 -10.29 9.73 -2.00
CA ALA A 126 -9.20 10.29 -1.21
C ALA A 126 -9.73 10.97 0.08
N HIS A 127 -10.87 11.67 0.01
CA HIS A 127 -11.55 12.22 1.19
C HIS A 127 -11.97 11.13 2.17
N ASP A 128 -12.57 10.04 1.67
CA ASP A 128 -12.99 8.90 2.52
C ASP A 128 -11.79 8.27 3.25
N LEU A 129 -10.64 8.14 2.57
CA LEU A 129 -9.41 7.61 3.18
C LEU A 129 -8.83 8.57 4.23
N VAL A 130 -8.83 9.88 3.98
CA VAL A 130 -8.43 10.89 4.96
C VAL A 130 -9.27 10.77 6.24
N ALA A 131 -10.60 10.64 6.10
CA ALA A 131 -11.50 10.45 7.24
C ALA A 131 -11.27 9.11 7.94
N ARG A 132 -11.17 8.03 7.17
CA ARG A 132 -10.93 6.68 7.67
C ARG A 132 -9.66 6.56 8.52
N TYR A 133 -8.59 7.23 8.10
CA TYR A 133 -7.30 7.21 8.78
C TYR A 133 -7.16 8.28 9.86
N GLY A 134 -8.22 9.07 10.13
CA GLY A 134 -8.23 10.11 11.16
C GLY A 134 -7.37 11.32 10.83
N MET A 135 -7.17 11.60 9.53
CA MET A 135 -6.25 12.62 9.04
C MET A 135 -6.93 13.94 8.64
N GLU A 136 -8.22 14.15 8.94
CA GLU A 136 -8.98 15.36 8.52
C GLU A 136 -8.36 16.65 9.01
N ARG A 137 -7.69 16.64 10.17
CA ARG A 137 -7.01 17.84 10.70
C ARG A 137 -5.64 18.08 10.09
N ALA A 138 -4.99 17.01 9.61
CA ALA A 138 -3.66 17.09 9.03
C ALA A 138 -3.68 17.32 7.52
N CYS A 139 -4.69 16.79 6.82
CA CYS A 139 -4.85 16.97 5.38
C CYS A 139 -5.54 18.33 5.08
N VAL A 140 -4.79 19.28 4.54
CA VAL A 140 -5.28 20.64 4.23
C VAL A 140 -5.62 20.84 2.77
N SER A 141 -5.21 19.93 1.88
CA SER A 141 -5.45 20.03 0.44
C SER A 141 -5.57 18.64 -0.19
N LEU A 142 -6.55 18.52 -1.12
CA LEU A 142 -6.68 17.36 -2.02
C LEU A 142 -6.83 17.88 -3.44
N ALA A 143 -5.88 17.60 -4.31
CA ALA A 143 -5.86 18.07 -5.68
C ALA A 143 -5.69 16.92 -6.67
N ALA A 144 -6.25 17.06 -7.86
CA ALA A 144 -6.14 16.09 -8.94
C ALA A 144 -5.53 16.73 -10.19
N THR A 145 -4.55 16.02 -10.80
CA THR A 145 -3.86 16.50 -12.00
C THR A 145 -4.72 16.46 -13.26
N GLY A 146 -5.75 15.63 -13.28
CA GLY A 146 -6.52 15.31 -14.50
C GLY A 146 -5.80 14.33 -15.44
N ILE A 147 -4.63 13.82 -15.08
CA ILE A 147 -3.84 12.89 -15.88
C ILE A 147 -4.27 11.46 -15.56
N PRO A 148 -4.66 10.64 -16.56
CA PRO A 148 -4.96 9.23 -16.37
C PRO A 148 -3.78 8.44 -15.81
N VAL A 149 -4.06 7.37 -15.04
CA VAL A 149 -3.02 6.59 -14.35
C VAL A 149 -1.97 6.02 -15.30
N LEU A 150 -2.39 5.51 -16.47
CA LEU A 150 -1.47 4.90 -17.44
C LEU A 150 -0.58 5.94 -18.14
N ASP A 151 -1.04 7.19 -18.26
CA ASP A 151 -0.26 8.26 -18.86
C ASP A 151 0.92 8.70 -17.96
N LEU A 152 0.94 8.26 -16.68
CA LEU A 152 2.07 8.42 -15.78
C LEU A 152 3.21 7.42 -16.03
N GLU A 153 2.99 6.38 -16.84
CA GLU A 153 4.05 5.46 -17.26
C GLU A 153 5.02 6.15 -18.21
N ASP A 154 4.52 7.08 -19.02
CA ASP A 154 5.33 7.96 -19.88
C ASP A 154 5.51 9.30 -19.15
N THR A 155 6.54 9.40 -18.31
CA THR A 155 6.87 10.59 -17.49
C THR A 155 7.33 11.75 -18.38
N ALA A 156 6.48 12.17 -19.31
CA ALA A 156 6.70 13.38 -20.08
C ALA A 156 6.78 14.58 -19.14
N SER A 157 7.67 15.50 -19.40
CA SER A 157 7.95 16.72 -18.60
C SER A 157 6.69 17.53 -18.22
N ALA A 158 5.61 17.40 -18.97
CA ALA A 158 4.34 18.06 -18.72
C ALA A 158 3.60 17.51 -17.48
N ALA A 159 3.58 16.18 -17.29
CA ALA A 159 2.94 15.57 -16.10
C ALA A 159 3.66 15.98 -14.81
N VAL A 160 4.98 15.93 -14.80
CA VAL A 160 5.80 16.36 -13.66
C VAL A 160 5.59 17.84 -13.34
N THR A 161 5.47 18.69 -14.37
CA THR A 161 5.21 20.13 -14.19
C THR A 161 3.85 20.37 -13.54
N THR A 162 2.79 19.71 -14.02
CA THR A 162 1.45 19.82 -13.43
C THR A 162 1.42 19.34 -11.98
N ILE A 163 2.08 18.21 -11.67
CA ILE A 163 2.19 17.70 -10.30
C ILE A 163 2.94 18.70 -9.41
N ALA A 164 4.04 19.30 -9.90
CA ALA A 164 4.81 20.29 -9.15
C ALA A 164 4.01 21.57 -8.87
N GLU A 165 3.24 22.07 -9.85
CA GLU A 165 2.37 23.23 -9.69
C GLU A 165 1.31 23.00 -8.60
N LEU A 166 0.57 21.88 -8.68
CA LEU A 166 -0.43 21.53 -7.67
C LEU A 166 0.19 21.28 -6.29
N SER A 167 1.39 20.75 -6.24
CA SER A 167 2.14 20.56 -4.99
C SER A 167 2.56 21.90 -4.39
N ALA A 168 2.99 22.85 -5.21
CA ALA A 168 3.32 24.22 -4.79
C ALA A 168 2.08 24.97 -4.28
N ASP A 169 0.93 24.81 -4.94
CA ASP A 169 -0.36 25.39 -4.49
C ASP A 169 -0.79 24.80 -3.13
N ALA A 170 -0.62 23.50 -2.93
CA ALA A 170 -0.88 22.86 -1.64
C ALA A 170 0.07 23.39 -0.55
N ALA A 171 1.35 23.57 -0.85
CA ALA A 171 2.32 24.14 0.08
C ALA A 171 1.98 25.60 0.41
N ALA A 172 1.59 26.41 -0.58
CA ALA A 172 1.11 27.79 -0.39
C ALA A 172 -0.17 27.84 0.45
N SER A 173 -0.98 26.79 0.42
CA SER A 173 -2.20 26.65 1.23
C SER A 173 -1.93 26.12 2.65
N GLY A 174 -0.67 25.92 3.02
CA GLY A 174 -0.25 25.56 4.37
C GLY A 174 0.13 24.08 4.57
N ALA A 175 0.34 23.32 3.49
CA ALA A 175 0.91 21.98 3.60
C ALA A 175 2.41 22.04 3.84
N ASP A 176 2.89 21.37 4.87
CA ASP A 176 4.32 21.20 5.19
C ASP A 176 4.94 20.01 4.44
N VAL A 177 4.08 19.11 3.95
CA VAL A 177 4.45 17.86 3.27
C VAL A 177 3.47 17.60 2.12
N ILE A 178 3.95 17.04 1.04
CA ILE A 178 3.11 16.57 -0.07
C ILE A 178 3.07 15.05 -0.10
N VAL A 179 1.89 14.48 -0.29
CA VAL A 179 1.64 13.05 -0.50
C VAL A 179 1.29 12.81 -1.96
N LEU A 180 2.01 11.92 -2.63
CA LEU A 180 1.67 11.50 -3.99
C LEU A 180 0.57 10.43 -3.97
N GLY A 181 -0.57 10.77 -4.52
CA GLY A 181 -1.80 9.96 -4.51
C GLY A 181 -1.88 8.90 -5.61
N CYS A 182 -0.74 8.38 -6.08
CA CYS A 182 -0.69 7.29 -7.05
C CYS A 182 0.66 6.57 -6.97
N ALA A 183 0.64 5.22 -6.96
CA ALA A 183 1.86 4.41 -6.99
C ALA A 183 2.71 4.65 -8.25
N GLY A 184 2.09 5.05 -9.36
CA GLY A 184 2.79 5.40 -10.60
C GLY A 184 3.67 6.66 -10.52
N MET A 185 3.59 7.44 -9.44
CA MET A 185 4.37 8.66 -9.19
C MET A 185 5.60 8.41 -8.29
N ALA A 186 5.88 7.17 -7.88
CA ALA A 186 6.87 6.85 -6.86
C ALA A 186 8.28 7.37 -7.17
N ASP A 187 8.68 7.41 -8.44
CA ASP A 187 9.98 7.88 -8.91
C ASP A 187 10.14 9.41 -8.94
N LEU A 188 9.07 10.17 -8.66
CA LEU A 188 9.06 11.64 -8.80
C LEU A 188 9.44 12.39 -7.52
N CYS A 189 9.53 11.72 -6.37
CA CYS A 189 9.68 12.36 -5.06
C CYS A 189 10.88 13.28 -4.93
N ALA A 190 12.06 12.85 -5.39
CA ALA A 190 13.28 13.64 -5.27
C ALA A 190 13.21 14.93 -6.10
N GLU A 191 12.74 14.83 -7.34
CA GLU A 191 12.58 15.98 -8.23
C GLU A 191 11.55 16.96 -7.69
N LEU A 192 10.37 16.46 -7.25
CA LEU A 192 9.30 17.29 -6.71
C LEU A 192 9.72 17.98 -5.41
N THR A 193 10.42 17.27 -4.51
CA THR A 193 10.96 17.87 -3.28
C THR A 193 11.89 19.05 -3.60
N ALA A 194 12.77 18.88 -4.59
CA ALA A 194 13.68 19.95 -5.00
C ALA A 194 12.95 21.16 -5.64
N ARG A 195 11.84 20.91 -6.36
CA ARG A 195 11.05 21.96 -7.01
C ARG A 195 10.14 22.72 -6.05
N VAL A 196 9.49 21.99 -5.11
CA VAL A 196 8.45 22.54 -4.23
C VAL A 196 9.02 23.08 -2.92
N GLY A 197 10.18 22.55 -2.48
CA GLY A 197 10.87 23.00 -1.26
C GLY A 197 10.29 22.44 0.03
N VAL A 198 9.34 21.49 -0.03
CA VAL A 198 8.84 20.72 1.11
C VAL A 198 9.01 19.23 0.84
N PRO A 199 9.07 18.36 1.87
CA PRO A 199 9.17 16.92 1.68
C PRO A 199 8.01 16.38 0.85
N VAL A 200 8.30 15.46 -0.06
CA VAL A 200 7.31 14.72 -0.86
C VAL A 200 7.37 13.26 -0.47
N VAL A 201 6.22 12.69 -0.10
CA VAL A 201 6.10 11.30 0.36
C VAL A 201 5.51 10.44 -0.75
N ASP A 202 6.26 9.41 -1.13
CA ASP A 202 5.76 8.29 -1.92
C ASP A 202 5.13 7.23 -1.02
N GLY A 203 3.94 6.76 -1.40
CA GLY A 203 3.22 5.76 -0.64
C GLY A 203 3.87 4.37 -0.65
N VAL A 204 4.57 4.02 -1.73
CA VAL A 204 5.25 2.71 -1.84
C VAL A 204 6.42 2.65 -0.87
N ALA A 205 7.28 3.66 -0.88
CA ALA A 205 8.41 3.78 0.03
C ALA A 205 7.94 3.82 1.49
N ALA A 206 6.90 4.60 1.79
CA ALA A 206 6.30 4.69 3.12
C ALA A 206 5.80 3.33 3.60
N ALA A 207 5.06 2.59 2.77
CA ALA A 207 4.50 1.29 3.13
C ALA A 207 5.57 0.21 3.32
N VAL A 208 6.61 0.19 2.48
CA VAL A 208 7.75 -0.74 2.63
C VAL A 208 8.50 -0.45 3.94
N GLY A 209 8.74 0.82 4.26
CA GLY A 209 9.37 1.23 5.51
C GLY A 209 8.55 0.82 6.73
N MET A 210 7.24 1.08 6.71
CA MET A 210 6.32 0.72 7.78
C MET A 210 6.22 -0.81 7.95
N ALA A 211 5.98 -1.55 6.87
CA ALA A 211 5.90 -3.01 6.90
C ALA A 211 7.18 -3.65 7.44
N SER A 212 8.35 -3.19 6.95
CA SER A 212 9.65 -3.64 7.44
C SER A 212 9.84 -3.36 8.93
N GLY A 213 9.44 -2.17 9.40
CA GLY A 213 9.48 -1.79 10.80
C GLY A 213 8.60 -2.69 11.66
N MET A 214 7.36 -2.94 11.24
CA MET A 214 6.42 -3.82 11.94
C MET A 214 6.96 -5.25 12.06
N VAL A 215 7.47 -5.82 10.97
CA VAL A 215 8.07 -7.18 11.00
C VAL A 215 9.24 -7.24 11.98
N ARG A 216 10.15 -6.24 11.97
CA ARG A 216 11.30 -6.20 12.90
C ARG A 216 10.89 -6.05 14.36
N MET A 217 9.78 -5.36 14.63
CA MET A 217 9.21 -5.23 15.96
C MET A 217 8.38 -6.44 16.40
N GLY A 218 8.19 -7.45 15.54
CA GLY A 218 7.31 -8.59 15.80
C GLY A 218 5.83 -8.23 15.85
N LEU A 219 5.45 -7.12 15.21
CA LEU A 219 4.06 -6.68 15.12
C LEU A 219 3.40 -7.30 13.89
N GLY A 220 2.20 -7.82 14.08
CA GLY A 220 1.34 -8.32 13.01
C GLY A 220 -0.07 -7.75 13.13
N THR A 221 -0.97 -8.28 12.32
CA THR A 221 -2.39 -7.93 12.38
C THR A 221 -3.06 -8.67 13.55
N SER A 222 -3.74 -7.95 14.43
CA SER A 222 -4.54 -8.55 15.51
C SER A 222 -5.59 -9.50 14.94
N LYS A 223 -5.76 -10.67 15.55
CA LYS A 223 -6.80 -11.65 15.20
C LYS A 223 -7.95 -11.64 16.20
N ARG A 224 -8.16 -10.50 16.84
CA ARG A 224 -9.26 -10.29 17.75
C ARG A 224 -10.34 -9.44 17.09
N ASP A 225 -11.59 -9.83 17.29
CA ASP A 225 -12.80 -9.14 16.83
C ASP A 225 -12.82 -8.90 15.30
N GLU A 226 -12.73 -7.68 14.81
CA GLU A 226 -12.95 -7.29 13.42
C GLU A 226 -12.02 -8.00 12.43
N TYR A 227 -10.75 -8.15 12.78
CA TYR A 227 -9.77 -8.87 11.93
C TYR A 227 -9.58 -10.33 12.33
N ALA A 228 -10.50 -10.91 13.09
CA ALA A 228 -10.53 -12.36 13.29
C ALA A 228 -10.59 -13.09 11.94
N ARG A 229 -10.09 -14.31 11.91
CA ARG A 229 -10.15 -15.10 10.66
C ARG A 229 -11.59 -15.22 10.19
N PRO A 230 -11.85 -15.12 8.88
CA PRO A 230 -13.20 -15.30 8.34
C PRO A 230 -13.82 -16.61 8.84
N PRO A 231 -15.13 -16.63 9.16
CA PRO A 231 -15.80 -17.83 9.71
C PRO A 231 -15.89 -18.99 8.71
N ARG A 232 -15.58 -18.73 7.45
CA ARG A 232 -15.45 -19.75 6.38
C ARG A 232 -14.05 -19.56 5.78
N GLU A 233 -13.36 -20.69 5.55
CA GLU A 233 -12.08 -20.64 4.85
C GLU A 233 -12.29 -20.00 3.47
N PHE A 234 -11.54 -18.93 3.22
CA PHE A 234 -11.43 -18.36 1.89
C PHE A 234 -10.42 -19.21 1.11
N ALA A 235 -10.95 -20.15 0.35
CA ALA A 235 -10.14 -20.88 -0.62
C ALA A 235 -10.00 -19.99 -1.86
N GLY A 236 -8.78 -19.46 -2.10
CA GLY A 236 -8.47 -18.69 -3.30
C GLY A 236 -8.81 -19.43 -4.60
N ALA A 237 -8.43 -18.88 -5.75
CA ALA A 237 -8.73 -19.40 -7.10
C ALA A 237 -8.47 -20.90 -7.33
N ALA A 238 -7.65 -21.54 -6.48
CA ALA A 238 -7.42 -22.99 -6.50
C ALA A 238 -8.68 -23.85 -6.27
N ALA A 239 -9.76 -23.28 -5.74
CA ALA A 239 -11.01 -24.00 -5.46
C ALA A 239 -12.06 -23.95 -6.59
N GLY A 240 -11.66 -23.63 -7.83
CA GLY A 240 -12.54 -23.71 -9.00
C GLY A 240 -13.40 -22.47 -9.27
N HIS A 241 -13.17 -21.36 -8.59
CA HIS A 241 -13.64 -20.06 -9.03
C HIS A 241 -12.74 -19.54 -10.15
N PRO A 242 -13.27 -18.90 -11.20
CA PRO A 242 -12.46 -18.19 -12.18
C PRO A 242 -11.87 -16.95 -11.49
N GLY A 243 -10.75 -17.15 -10.80
CA GLY A 243 -10.07 -16.09 -10.10
C GLY A 243 -9.25 -15.21 -11.04
N PHE A 244 -8.76 -14.10 -10.52
CA PHE A 244 -7.94 -13.15 -11.28
C PHE A 244 -6.54 -13.69 -11.64
N GLY A 245 -6.13 -14.87 -11.13
CA GLY A 245 -4.82 -15.48 -11.37
C GLY A 245 -3.64 -14.59 -10.96
N ALA A 246 -2.59 -15.17 -10.43
CA ALA A 246 -1.37 -14.43 -10.10
C ALA A 246 -0.40 -14.44 -11.28
N ASP A 247 0.12 -13.28 -11.64
CA ASP A 247 1.20 -13.15 -12.60
C ASP A 247 2.44 -12.53 -11.89
N PRO A 248 3.41 -13.35 -11.46
CA PRO A 248 4.60 -12.83 -10.82
C PRO A 248 5.45 -12.06 -11.84
N VAL A 249 5.56 -10.74 -11.66
CA VAL A 249 6.29 -9.87 -12.59
C VAL A 249 7.78 -9.83 -12.30
N THR A 250 8.16 -9.90 -11.03
CA THR A 250 9.58 -9.87 -10.64
C THR A 250 9.81 -10.62 -9.34
N ARG A 251 10.86 -11.46 -9.30
CA ARG A 251 11.36 -12.02 -8.04
C ARG A 251 12.60 -11.25 -7.62
N GLY A 252 12.62 -10.74 -6.40
CA GLY A 252 13.82 -10.27 -5.71
C GLY A 252 14.74 -11.46 -5.38
N GLY A 253 16.00 -11.21 -5.01
CA GLY A 253 17.02 -12.22 -4.75
C GLY A 253 16.62 -13.38 -3.83
N THR A 254 17.51 -14.36 -3.69
CA THR A 254 17.28 -15.57 -2.86
C THR A 254 17.28 -15.22 -1.37
N ARG A 255 16.22 -15.64 -0.66
CA ARG A 255 16.09 -15.54 0.80
C ARG A 255 17.04 -16.52 1.50
N ALA A 256 17.67 -16.08 2.59
CA ALA A 256 18.34 -16.98 3.52
C ALA A 256 17.33 -17.92 4.21
N PRO A 257 17.65 -19.21 4.46
CA PRO A 257 16.73 -20.16 5.05
C PRO A 257 16.27 -19.71 6.45
N ARG A 258 14.97 -19.88 6.74
CA ARG A 258 14.39 -19.61 8.08
C ARG A 258 14.97 -20.61 9.09
N THR A 259 15.54 -20.10 10.18
CA THR A 259 15.80 -20.91 11.36
C THR A 259 14.47 -21.07 12.12
N THR A 260 13.97 -22.29 12.18
CA THR A 260 12.78 -22.64 12.99
C THR A 260 13.19 -22.73 14.46
N GLU A 261 13.22 -21.59 15.17
CA GLU A 261 13.14 -21.61 16.62
C GLU A 261 11.67 -21.58 17.03
N SER A 262 11.21 -22.69 17.56
CA SER A 262 9.88 -22.83 18.16
C SER A 262 9.81 -21.97 19.44
N ALA A 263 8.94 -20.96 19.43
CA ALA A 263 8.62 -20.21 20.63
C ALA A 263 7.91 -21.13 21.66
N PRO A 264 8.23 -21.04 22.97
CA PRO A 264 7.56 -21.83 23.99
C PRO A 264 6.12 -21.36 24.19
N HIS A 265 5.20 -22.32 24.25
CA HIS A 265 3.82 -22.18 24.65
C HIS A 265 3.75 -21.46 26.02
N ARG A 266 3.07 -20.34 26.09
CA ARG A 266 2.69 -19.71 27.36
C ARG A 266 1.28 -20.14 27.72
N ASP A 267 1.23 -20.98 28.76
CA ASP A 267 -0.01 -21.35 29.43
C ASP A 267 -0.64 -20.13 30.13
N ASP A 268 -1.90 -20.06 29.95
CA ASP A 268 -3.01 -19.48 30.70
C ASP A 268 -2.66 -18.63 31.93
N VAL A 269 -2.90 -17.31 31.85
CA VAL A 269 -3.06 -16.45 33.03
C VAL A 269 -4.36 -15.67 32.89
N THR A 270 -5.42 -16.26 33.41
CA THR A 270 -6.67 -15.56 33.75
C THR A 270 -6.41 -14.53 34.84
N ARG A 271 -6.48 -13.24 34.54
CA ARG A 271 -6.73 -12.17 35.54
C ARG A 271 -7.60 -11.08 34.91
N GLY A 272 -8.72 -10.81 35.64
CA GLY A 272 -9.71 -9.84 35.27
C GLY A 272 -9.13 -8.42 35.16
N ALA A 273 -9.55 -7.70 34.14
CA ALA A 273 -9.32 -6.27 33.98
C ALA A 273 -10.56 -5.52 34.44
N GLU A 274 -10.41 -4.63 35.44
CA GLU A 274 -11.38 -3.61 35.75
C GLU A 274 -11.37 -2.53 34.69
N VAL A 275 -12.57 -2.21 34.18
CA VAL A 275 -12.80 -1.16 33.19
C VAL A 275 -12.91 0.16 33.94
N PHE A 276 -12.04 1.12 33.67
CA PHE A 276 -12.22 2.50 34.07
C PHE A 276 -13.25 3.20 33.17
N ALA A 277 -14.25 3.81 33.78
CA ALA A 277 -15.27 4.68 33.17
C ALA A 277 -14.71 6.06 32.87
#